data_d9f45b182452ad13a329d347cb84ec8b
#
_entry.id   d9f45b182452ad13a329d347cb84ec8b
#
_cell.length_a   1.000
_cell.length_b   1.000
_cell.length_c   1.000
_cell.angle_alpha   90.00
_cell.angle_beta   90.00
_cell.angle_gamma   90.00
#
_symmetry.space_group_name_H-M   'P 1'
#
loop_
_entity.id
_entity.type
_entity.pdbx_description
1 polymer ?
#
loop_
_entity_poly.entity_id
_entity_poly.type
_entity_poly.pdbx_seq_one_letter_code
_entity_poly.pdbx_strand_id
1 'polypeptide(L)'
;LRGILKGRGRATGVGDEGGFAPDLKDDEDAIQSILEAIRKAGYEPGRDFVLAMDAASSEWKSEKGVGFYHQPKSGLDLTSDELIAHWEALVDRYPIWSIEDGLDEEDWDGWKKMTRQLGGKVQLVGDDLFVTNTERLSRGIEMGCGNSILIKLNQIGSVSETLDAVRMAHRAGYTAVVSHRSGETADTTIAD
;
A
#
# COMPACT_ATOMS: atom_id res chain seq x y z
N LEU A 1 9.09 2.08 18.80
CA LEU A 1 8.11 1.02 18.56
C LEU A 1 8.45 -0.28 19.30
N ARG A 2 9.68 -0.82 19.19
CA ARG A 2 10.10 -2.08 19.86
C ARG A 2 9.73 -2.12 21.35
N GLY A 3 10.04 -1.05 22.11
CA GLY A 3 9.73 -0.97 23.54
C GLY A 3 8.23 -1.02 23.85
N ILE A 4 7.40 -0.44 22.99
CA ILE A 4 5.95 -0.45 23.12
C ILE A 4 5.40 -1.87 22.90
N LEU A 5 5.80 -2.50 21.79
CA LEU A 5 5.38 -3.88 21.47
C LEU A 5 5.80 -4.85 22.58
N LYS A 6 7.05 -4.78 23.04
CA LYS A 6 7.56 -5.62 24.13
C LYS A 6 6.80 -5.38 25.44
N GLY A 7 6.51 -4.11 25.77
CA GLY A 7 5.74 -3.75 26.97
C GLY A 7 4.29 -4.25 26.94
N ARG A 8 3.74 -4.47 25.74
CA ARG A 8 2.41 -5.08 25.53
C ARG A 8 2.46 -6.61 25.38
N GLY A 9 3.61 -7.24 25.61
CA GLY A 9 3.81 -8.69 25.44
C GLY A 9 3.73 -9.16 23.98
N ARG A 10 3.91 -8.27 23.01
CA ARG A 10 3.89 -8.59 21.59
C ARG A 10 5.28 -9.00 21.09
N ALA A 11 5.30 -9.83 20.04
CA ALA A 11 6.53 -10.20 19.35
C ALA A 11 7.24 -8.97 18.76
N THR A 12 8.57 -8.98 18.79
CA THR A 12 9.41 -7.95 18.17
C THR A 12 10.40 -8.55 17.17
N GLY A 13 10.03 -9.70 16.60
CA GLY A 13 10.71 -10.28 15.44
C GLY A 13 10.57 -9.36 14.24
N VAL A 14 11.58 -9.39 13.38
CA VAL A 14 11.63 -8.60 12.14
C VAL A 14 11.27 -9.51 10.99
N GLY A 15 10.31 -9.09 10.14
CA GLY A 15 9.96 -9.77 8.91
C GLY A 15 10.95 -9.49 7.78
N ASP A 16 10.72 -10.10 6.64
CA ASP A 16 11.60 -10.00 5.45
C ASP A 16 11.71 -8.57 4.91
N GLU A 17 10.68 -7.76 5.10
CA GLU A 17 10.64 -6.34 4.76
C GLU A 17 11.38 -5.42 5.75
N GLY A 18 12.03 -5.99 6.78
CA GLY A 18 12.81 -5.24 7.77
C GLY A 18 12.01 -4.58 8.88
N GLY A 19 10.68 -4.63 8.84
CA GLY A 19 9.78 -4.12 9.87
C GLY A 19 9.45 -5.15 10.95
N PHE A 20 8.86 -4.69 12.07
CA PHE A 20 8.32 -5.59 13.08
C PHE A 20 7.06 -6.29 12.55
N ALA A 21 6.96 -7.60 12.84
CA ALA A 21 5.83 -8.44 12.45
C ALA A 21 5.09 -8.99 13.71
N PRO A 22 4.51 -8.13 14.57
CA PRO A 22 3.74 -8.56 15.72
C PRO A 22 2.38 -9.11 15.29
N ASP A 23 1.84 -10.03 16.07
CA ASP A 23 0.43 -10.42 15.93
C ASP A 23 -0.46 -9.35 16.58
N LEU A 24 -0.95 -8.41 15.77
CA LEU A 24 -1.86 -7.34 16.17
C LEU A 24 -3.31 -7.74 15.91
N LYS A 25 -4.24 -7.07 16.59
CA LYS A 25 -5.65 -7.40 16.50
C LYS A 25 -6.26 -7.04 15.14
N ASP A 26 -6.00 -5.83 14.69
CA ASP A 26 -6.54 -5.23 13.46
C ASP A 26 -5.64 -4.10 12.96
N ASP A 27 -6.06 -3.45 11.87
CA ASP A 27 -5.34 -2.32 11.26
C ASP A 27 -5.19 -1.14 12.23
N GLU A 28 -6.23 -0.87 13.04
CA GLU A 28 -6.18 0.23 14.01
C GLU A 28 -5.18 -0.03 15.14
N ASP A 29 -5.03 -1.28 15.61
CA ASP A 29 -4.02 -1.62 16.62
C ASP A 29 -2.60 -1.37 16.07
N ALA A 30 -2.37 -1.62 14.77
CA ALA A 30 -1.12 -1.30 14.10
C ALA A 30 -0.89 0.22 14.03
N ILE A 31 -1.86 0.97 13.51
CA ILE A 31 -1.83 2.42 13.39
C ILE A 31 -1.58 3.05 14.77
N GLN A 32 -2.35 2.70 15.78
CA GLN A 32 -2.21 3.26 17.13
C GLN A 32 -0.85 2.95 17.75
N SER A 33 -0.30 1.76 17.50
CA SER A 33 1.04 1.39 18.00
C SER A 33 2.14 2.26 17.38
N ILE A 34 2.01 2.59 16.09
CA ILE A 34 2.94 3.47 15.38
C ILE A 34 2.79 4.91 15.87
N LEU A 35 1.55 5.41 15.97
CA LEU A 35 1.28 6.77 16.44
C LEU A 35 1.79 6.99 17.89
N GLU A 36 1.63 6.00 18.78
CA GLU A 36 2.20 6.04 20.11
C GLU A 36 3.74 6.10 20.07
N ALA A 37 4.36 5.33 19.16
CA ALA A 37 5.81 5.34 19.00
C ALA A 37 6.33 6.70 18.51
N ILE A 38 5.64 7.34 17.57
CA ILE A 38 5.98 8.67 17.06
C ILE A 38 5.93 9.69 18.20
N ARG A 39 4.84 9.72 18.98
CA ARG A 39 4.70 10.63 20.12
C ARG A 39 5.76 10.40 21.21
N LYS A 40 6.05 9.14 21.55
CA LYS A 40 7.09 8.79 22.53
C LYS A 40 8.50 9.12 22.05
N ALA A 41 8.72 9.24 20.75
CA ALA A 41 9.98 9.69 20.17
C ALA A 41 10.11 11.25 20.16
N GLY A 42 9.08 11.97 20.58
CA GLY A 42 9.07 13.43 20.64
C GLY A 42 8.60 14.12 19.36
N TYR A 43 7.95 13.38 18.47
CA TYR A 43 7.43 13.89 17.19
C TYR A 43 5.89 13.93 17.20
N GLU A 44 5.32 14.74 16.29
CA GLU A 44 3.89 14.92 16.15
C GLU A 44 3.36 14.19 14.89
N PRO A 45 2.44 13.21 15.06
CA PRO A 45 1.78 12.57 13.92
C PRO A 45 1.01 13.58 13.08
N GLY A 46 1.10 13.44 11.76
CA GLY A 46 0.46 14.33 10.79
C GLY A 46 1.27 15.57 10.44
N ARG A 47 2.21 15.97 11.30
CA ARG A 47 3.12 17.09 11.04
C ARG A 47 4.54 16.61 10.72
N ASP A 48 5.13 15.82 11.62
CA ASP A 48 6.51 15.36 11.48
C ASP A 48 6.57 13.98 10.80
N PHE A 49 5.53 13.19 10.96
CA PHE A 49 5.36 11.85 10.36
C PHE A 49 3.93 11.68 9.87
N VAL A 50 3.82 11.08 8.69
CA VAL A 50 2.58 10.56 8.12
C VAL A 50 2.71 9.05 7.93
N LEU A 51 1.59 8.37 7.72
CA LEU A 51 1.55 6.93 7.54
C LEU A 51 1.39 6.58 6.07
N ALA A 52 2.11 5.54 5.64
CA ALA A 52 1.89 4.82 4.41
C ALA A 52 1.55 3.37 4.75
N MET A 53 0.55 2.83 4.07
CA MET A 53 0.06 1.47 4.28
C MET A 53 0.23 0.67 3.00
N ASP A 54 0.65 -0.58 3.12
CA ASP A 54 0.49 -1.60 2.10
C ASP A 54 -0.53 -2.61 2.62
N ALA A 55 -1.70 -2.66 1.97
CA ALA A 55 -2.79 -3.55 2.37
C ALA A 55 -2.64 -4.94 1.75
N ALA A 56 -1.94 -5.05 0.62
CA ALA A 56 -1.77 -6.29 -0.15
C ALA A 56 -3.10 -7.06 -0.31
N SER A 57 -4.17 -6.35 -0.67
CA SER A 57 -5.55 -6.88 -0.61
C SER A 57 -5.82 -8.03 -1.59
N SER A 58 -4.91 -8.29 -2.54
CA SER A 58 -4.93 -9.49 -3.38
C SER A 58 -4.84 -10.79 -2.56
N GLU A 59 -4.20 -10.74 -1.37
CA GLU A 59 -4.12 -11.87 -0.43
C GLU A 59 -5.47 -12.17 0.26
N TRP A 60 -6.45 -11.28 0.16
CA TRP A 60 -7.77 -11.42 0.75
C TRP A 60 -8.85 -11.87 -0.24
N LYS A 61 -8.45 -12.36 -1.42
CA LYS A 61 -9.37 -12.87 -2.44
C LYS A 61 -10.35 -13.86 -1.83
N SER A 62 -11.65 -13.63 -2.04
CA SER A 62 -12.71 -14.54 -1.64
C SER A 62 -13.02 -15.52 -2.77
N GLU A 63 -13.46 -16.74 -2.42
CA GLU A 63 -14.00 -17.71 -3.38
C GLU A 63 -15.25 -17.20 -4.14
N LYS A 64 -15.87 -16.11 -3.64
CA LYS A 64 -16.99 -15.44 -4.31
C LYS A 64 -16.59 -14.70 -5.59
N GLY A 65 -15.28 -14.52 -5.85
CA GLY A 65 -14.74 -13.89 -7.05
C GLY A 65 -14.22 -12.48 -6.83
N VAL A 66 -13.87 -11.80 -7.93
CA VAL A 66 -13.32 -10.44 -7.92
C VAL A 66 -14.32 -9.46 -7.30
N GLY A 67 -13.83 -8.55 -6.47
CA GLY A 67 -14.65 -7.57 -5.75
C GLY A 67 -15.24 -8.10 -4.44
N PHE A 68 -14.82 -9.30 -4.02
CA PHE A 68 -15.14 -9.87 -2.71
C PHE A 68 -13.86 -10.23 -1.98
N TYR A 69 -13.79 -9.86 -0.70
CA TYR A 69 -12.60 -9.97 0.15
C TYR A 69 -12.95 -10.71 1.43
N HIS A 70 -12.05 -11.58 1.87
CA HIS A 70 -12.14 -12.24 3.17
C HIS A 70 -10.93 -11.82 4.02
N GLN A 71 -11.15 -10.99 5.02
CA GLN A 71 -10.09 -10.57 5.93
C GLN A 71 -9.76 -11.69 6.93
N PRO A 72 -8.56 -12.28 6.88
CA PRO A 72 -8.25 -13.50 7.63
C PRO A 72 -8.23 -13.30 9.15
N LYS A 73 -7.93 -12.09 9.63
CA LYS A 73 -7.89 -11.80 11.08
C LYS A 73 -9.26 -11.49 11.67
N SER A 74 -10.04 -10.67 10.99
CA SER A 74 -11.37 -10.28 11.47
C SER A 74 -12.43 -11.33 11.14
N GLY A 75 -12.18 -12.17 10.12
CA GLY A 75 -13.15 -13.12 9.57
C GLY A 75 -14.26 -12.42 8.79
N LEU A 76 -14.12 -11.15 8.47
CA LEU A 76 -15.13 -10.38 7.75
C LEU A 76 -15.05 -10.68 6.25
N ASP A 77 -16.23 -10.90 5.66
CA ASP A 77 -16.41 -10.86 4.21
C ASP A 77 -16.88 -9.46 3.82
N LEU A 78 -16.14 -8.84 2.89
CA LEU A 78 -16.38 -7.48 2.43
C LEU A 78 -16.53 -7.46 0.90
N THR A 79 -17.35 -6.57 0.40
CA THR A 79 -17.36 -6.15 -0.99
C THR A 79 -16.31 -5.06 -1.23
N SER A 80 -15.99 -4.75 -2.50
CA SER A 80 -15.12 -3.60 -2.83
C SER A 80 -15.63 -2.31 -2.19
N ASP A 81 -16.94 -2.06 -2.23
CA ASP A 81 -17.52 -0.84 -1.68
C ASP A 81 -17.35 -0.75 -0.15
N GLU A 82 -17.51 -1.86 0.57
CA GLU A 82 -17.29 -1.92 2.01
C GLU A 82 -15.81 -1.77 2.38
N LEU A 83 -14.90 -2.35 1.60
CA LEU A 83 -13.46 -2.20 1.82
C LEU A 83 -13.00 -0.76 1.53
N ILE A 84 -13.52 -0.12 0.47
CA ILE A 84 -13.26 1.29 0.19
C ILE A 84 -13.76 2.18 1.34
N ALA A 85 -14.96 1.92 1.86
CA ALA A 85 -15.49 2.64 3.02
C ALA A 85 -14.64 2.45 4.28
N HIS A 86 -14.07 1.26 4.47
CA HIS A 86 -13.11 1.00 5.54
C HIS A 86 -11.84 1.88 5.40
N TRP A 87 -11.24 1.94 4.19
CA TRP A 87 -10.08 2.81 3.94
C TRP A 87 -10.43 4.29 4.13
N GLU A 88 -11.59 4.74 3.67
CA GLU A 88 -12.04 6.12 3.85
C GLU A 88 -12.14 6.47 5.34
N ALA A 89 -12.73 5.60 6.15
CA ALA A 89 -12.85 5.80 7.59
C ALA A 89 -11.49 5.88 8.30
N LEU A 90 -10.48 5.13 7.84
CA LEU A 90 -9.12 5.21 8.38
C LEU A 90 -8.42 6.50 7.95
N VAL A 91 -8.53 6.90 6.69
CA VAL A 91 -7.93 8.14 6.15
C VAL A 91 -8.51 9.37 6.84
N ASP A 92 -9.81 9.40 7.12
CA ASP A 92 -10.45 10.53 7.79
C ASP A 92 -10.07 10.66 9.28
N ARG A 93 -9.63 9.56 9.92
CA ARG A 93 -9.27 9.55 11.35
C ARG A 93 -7.78 9.63 11.63
N TYR A 94 -6.95 9.19 10.69
CA TYR A 94 -5.51 9.03 10.88
C TYR A 94 -4.71 9.76 9.81
N PRO A 95 -3.48 10.19 10.08
CA PRO A 95 -2.64 10.88 9.11
C PRO A 95 -2.05 9.91 8.06
N ILE A 96 -2.91 9.22 7.33
CA ILE A 96 -2.56 8.31 6.25
C ILE A 96 -2.42 9.13 4.96
N TRP A 97 -1.29 9.00 4.29
CA TRP A 97 -0.99 9.72 3.04
C TRP A 97 -0.88 8.79 1.84
N SER A 98 -0.70 7.50 2.09
CA SER A 98 -0.55 6.53 1.01
C SER A 98 -1.19 5.20 1.38
N ILE A 99 -1.89 4.59 0.42
CA ILE A 99 -2.41 3.23 0.48
C ILE A 99 -1.92 2.50 -0.76
N GLU A 100 -1.14 1.44 -0.55
CA GLU A 100 -0.67 0.53 -1.57
C GLU A 100 -1.58 -0.69 -1.59
N ASP A 101 -1.95 -1.13 -2.80
CA ASP A 101 -2.78 -2.30 -3.09
C ASP A 101 -4.01 -2.45 -2.17
N GLY A 102 -4.74 -1.32 -2.06
CA GLY A 102 -5.95 -1.26 -1.23
C GLY A 102 -7.11 -2.14 -1.72
N LEU A 103 -7.02 -2.70 -2.93
CA LEU A 103 -7.93 -3.65 -3.55
C LEU A 103 -7.15 -4.69 -4.35
N ASP A 104 -7.82 -5.79 -4.71
CA ASP A 104 -7.29 -6.86 -5.55
C ASP A 104 -6.80 -6.32 -6.91
N GLU A 105 -5.72 -6.89 -7.43
CA GLU A 105 -5.07 -6.52 -8.69
C GLU A 105 -5.95 -6.68 -9.93
N GLU A 106 -7.06 -7.43 -9.84
CA GLU A 106 -8.04 -7.62 -10.91
C GLU A 106 -9.36 -6.86 -10.67
N ASP A 107 -9.52 -6.22 -9.51
CA ASP A 107 -10.72 -5.42 -9.19
C ASP A 107 -10.65 -3.99 -9.77
N TRP A 108 -10.51 -3.90 -11.09
CA TRP A 108 -10.37 -2.64 -11.81
C TRP A 108 -11.54 -1.67 -11.59
N ASP A 109 -12.77 -2.16 -11.48
CA ASP A 109 -13.94 -1.33 -11.19
C ASP A 109 -13.92 -0.79 -9.76
N GLY A 110 -13.51 -1.60 -8.80
CA GLY A 110 -13.26 -1.17 -7.43
C GLY A 110 -12.16 -0.12 -7.36
N TRP A 111 -11.02 -0.34 -8.02
CA TRP A 111 -9.92 0.63 -8.09
C TRP A 111 -10.34 1.98 -8.67
N LYS A 112 -11.14 1.97 -9.75
CA LYS A 112 -11.72 3.19 -10.31
C LYS A 112 -12.59 3.93 -9.31
N LYS A 113 -13.44 3.22 -8.56
CA LYS A 113 -14.29 3.82 -7.51
C LYS A 113 -13.43 4.39 -6.37
N MET A 114 -12.46 3.61 -5.86
CA MET A 114 -11.55 4.02 -4.80
C MET A 114 -10.77 5.27 -5.20
N THR A 115 -10.24 5.30 -6.43
CA THR A 115 -9.49 6.46 -6.93
C THR A 115 -10.35 7.72 -6.98
N ARG A 116 -11.60 7.60 -7.43
CA ARG A 116 -12.53 8.73 -7.46
C ARG A 116 -12.86 9.25 -6.06
N GLN A 117 -12.95 8.38 -5.05
CA GLN A 117 -13.32 8.76 -3.68
C GLN A 117 -12.12 9.26 -2.88
N LEU A 118 -10.97 8.60 -2.98
CA LEU A 118 -9.82 8.82 -2.12
C LEU A 118 -8.62 9.45 -2.82
N GLY A 119 -8.53 9.39 -4.15
CA GLY A 119 -7.36 9.82 -4.91
C GLY A 119 -7.04 11.33 -4.79
N GLY A 120 -7.98 12.14 -4.37
CA GLY A 120 -7.74 13.56 -4.04
C GLY A 120 -7.25 13.79 -2.60
N LYS A 121 -7.33 12.77 -1.74
CA LYS A 121 -6.92 12.84 -0.32
C LYS A 121 -5.57 12.16 -0.08
N VAL A 122 -5.34 11.02 -0.74
CA VAL A 122 -4.17 10.14 -0.51
C VAL A 122 -3.55 9.66 -1.80
N GLN A 123 -2.29 9.26 -1.74
CA GLN A 123 -1.62 8.51 -2.79
C GLN A 123 -2.16 7.08 -2.81
N LEU A 124 -2.62 6.62 -3.97
CA LEU A 124 -3.10 5.26 -4.22
C LEU A 124 -2.10 4.55 -5.13
N VAL A 125 -1.29 3.69 -4.52
CA VAL A 125 -0.16 3.04 -5.18
C VAL A 125 -0.58 1.66 -5.67
N GLY A 126 -0.30 1.36 -6.93
CA GLY A 126 -0.41 0.01 -7.46
C GLY A 126 0.96 -0.66 -7.54
N ASP A 127 1.17 -1.70 -6.72
CA ASP A 127 2.25 -2.67 -6.85
C ASP A 127 1.75 -3.88 -7.64
N ASP A 128 0.94 -4.73 -7.05
CA ASP A 128 0.35 -5.89 -7.72
C ASP A 128 -0.57 -5.48 -8.88
N LEU A 129 -1.26 -4.34 -8.74
CA LEU A 129 -2.10 -3.81 -9.81
C LEU A 129 -1.31 -3.56 -11.11
N PHE A 130 -0.12 -3.00 -11.03
CA PHE A 130 0.66 -2.56 -12.19
C PHE A 130 1.89 -3.41 -12.49
N VAL A 131 2.48 -4.04 -11.50
CA VAL A 131 3.70 -4.90 -11.59
C VAL A 131 4.83 -4.31 -12.44
N THR A 132 5.02 -2.99 -12.36
CA THR A 132 6.00 -2.21 -13.19
C THR A 132 5.79 -2.41 -14.70
N ASN A 133 4.57 -2.79 -15.13
CA ASN A 133 4.25 -3.17 -16.51
C ASN A 133 3.48 -2.05 -17.21
N THR A 134 3.96 -1.63 -18.40
CA THR A 134 3.37 -0.53 -19.16
C THR A 134 1.98 -0.82 -19.69
N GLU A 135 1.64 -2.08 -20.01
CA GLU A 135 0.30 -2.45 -20.49
C GLU A 135 -0.73 -2.34 -19.37
N ARG A 136 -0.41 -2.87 -18.17
CA ARG A 136 -1.29 -2.75 -17.01
C ARG A 136 -1.42 -1.30 -16.56
N LEU A 137 -0.32 -0.55 -16.57
CA LEU A 137 -0.33 0.88 -16.26
C LEU A 137 -1.18 1.68 -17.25
N SER A 138 -1.05 1.44 -18.56
CA SER A 138 -1.87 2.09 -19.58
C SER A 138 -3.37 1.84 -19.33
N ARG A 139 -3.74 0.58 -19.05
CA ARG A 139 -5.12 0.23 -18.69
C ARG A 139 -5.59 0.99 -17.45
N GLY A 140 -4.78 1.06 -16.41
CA GLY A 140 -5.12 1.78 -15.19
C GLY A 140 -5.32 3.28 -15.44
N ILE A 141 -4.45 3.90 -16.21
CA ILE A 141 -4.55 5.31 -16.60
C ILE A 141 -5.86 5.56 -17.38
N GLU A 142 -6.18 4.72 -18.37
CA GLU A 142 -7.40 4.83 -19.17
C GLU A 142 -8.65 4.68 -18.33
N MET A 143 -8.65 3.78 -17.35
CA MET A 143 -9.77 3.53 -16.45
C MET A 143 -9.85 4.53 -15.28
N GLY A 144 -8.77 5.26 -14.99
CA GLY A 144 -8.67 6.14 -13.82
C GLY A 144 -8.48 5.37 -12.52
N CYS A 145 -7.59 4.38 -12.51
CA CYS A 145 -7.28 3.50 -11.39
C CYS A 145 -5.93 3.84 -10.76
N GLY A 146 -5.90 4.23 -9.50
CA GLY A 146 -4.70 4.68 -8.81
C GLY A 146 -4.25 6.09 -9.20
N ASN A 147 -3.20 6.57 -8.58
CA ASN A 147 -2.52 7.83 -8.92
C ASN A 147 -1.00 7.72 -8.71
N SER A 148 -0.52 6.52 -8.43
CA SER A 148 0.89 6.19 -8.24
C SER A 148 1.16 4.74 -8.65
N ILE A 149 2.39 4.47 -9.10
CA ILE A 149 2.89 3.13 -9.38
C ILE A 149 4.08 2.82 -8.47
N LEU A 150 4.15 1.59 -7.96
CA LEU A 150 5.37 1.09 -7.32
C LEU A 150 6.32 0.55 -8.40
N ILE A 151 7.59 0.89 -8.28
CA ILE A 151 8.62 0.52 -9.26
C ILE A 151 9.54 -0.54 -8.66
N LYS A 152 9.55 -1.70 -9.30
CA LYS A 152 10.41 -2.84 -8.97
C LYS A 152 11.09 -3.34 -10.23
N LEU A 153 12.39 -3.08 -10.40
CA LEU A 153 13.16 -3.43 -11.61
C LEU A 153 12.97 -4.89 -12.04
N ASN A 154 12.96 -5.82 -11.09
CA ASN A 154 12.90 -7.24 -11.37
C ASN A 154 11.49 -7.78 -11.65
N GLN A 155 10.43 -6.98 -11.51
CA GLN A 155 9.07 -7.38 -11.93
C GLN A 155 8.96 -7.38 -13.45
N ILE A 156 9.51 -6.36 -14.13
CA ILE A 156 9.52 -6.29 -15.60
C ILE A 156 10.82 -6.85 -16.20
N GLY A 157 11.94 -6.76 -15.48
CA GLY A 157 13.17 -7.45 -15.81
C GLY A 157 14.20 -6.66 -16.61
N SER A 158 13.91 -5.44 -17.05
CA SER A 158 14.87 -4.56 -17.69
C SER A 158 14.77 -3.11 -17.24
N VAL A 159 15.90 -2.41 -17.22
CA VAL A 159 15.96 -0.97 -16.90
C VAL A 159 15.18 -0.14 -17.92
N SER A 160 15.24 -0.50 -19.20
CA SER A 160 14.55 0.25 -20.27
C SER A 160 13.03 0.22 -20.09
N GLU A 161 12.44 -0.96 -19.85
CA GLU A 161 11.00 -1.10 -19.63
C GLU A 161 10.58 -0.44 -18.33
N THR A 162 11.41 -0.51 -17.28
CA THR A 162 11.18 0.21 -16.02
C THR A 162 11.10 1.72 -16.24
N LEU A 163 12.07 2.28 -16.99
CA LEU A 163 12.07 3.71 -17.33
C LEU A 163 10.86 4.10 -18.20
N ASP A 164 10.39 3.21 -19.07
CA ASP A 164 9.19 3.46 -19.87
C ASP A 164 7.94 3.49 -18.99
N ALA A 165 7.83 2.62 -18.00
CA ALA A 165 6.75 2.66 -17.01
C ALA A 165 6.76 3.96 -16.18
N VAL A 166 7.94 4.38 -15.69
CA VAL A 166 8.11 5.65 -14.95
C VAL A 166 7.72 6.85 -15.82
N ARG A 167 8.19 6.91 -17.07
CA ARG A 167 7.84 7.99 -18.01
C ARG A 167 6.34 8.03 -18.32
N MET A 168 5.73 6.87 -18.51
CA MET A 168 4.28 6.75 -18.75
C MET A 168 3.50 7.26 -17.54
N ALA A 169 3.85 6.85 -16.33
CA ALA A 169 3.24 7.32 -15.08
C ALA A 169 3.30 8.85 -14.98
N HIS A 170 4.50 9.43 -15.11
CA HIS A 170 4.68 10.88 -15.00
C HIS A 170 3.92 11.66 -16.06
N ARG A 171 3.86 11.17 -17.31
CA ARG A 171 3.05 11.82 -18.37
C ARG A 171 1.56 11.83 -18.09
N ALA A 172 1.09 10.84 -17.34
CA ALA A 172 -0.31 10.75 -16.90
C ALA A 172 -0.60 11.50 -15.59
N GLY A 173 0.41 12.14 -14.98
CA GLY A 173 0.28 12.81 -13.69
C GLY A 173 0.34 11.88 -12.49
N TYR A 174 0.73 10.62 -12.67
CA TYR A 174 0.98 9.68 -11.58
C TYR A 174 2.34 9.93 -10.96
N THR A 175 2.48 9.60 -9.68
CA THR A 175 3.77 9.50 -9.02
C THR A 175 4.36 8.10 -9.20
N ALA A 176 5.68 7.97 -9.01
CA ALA A 176 6.38 6.70 -8.99
C ALA A 176 7.09 6.54 -7.65
N VAL A 177 6.84 5.42 -6.99
CA VAL A 177 7.47 5.05 -5.72
C VAL A 177 8.51 3.98 -6.01
N VAL A 178 9.78 4.28 -5.72
CA VAL A 178 10.88 3.33 -5.91
C VAL A 178 10.92 2.38 -4.72
N SER A 179 10.86 1.09 -5.00
CA SER A 179 10.78 0.03 -3.99
C SER A 179 12.06 -0.79 -3.91
N HIS A 180 12.35 -1.28 -2.70
CA HIS A 180 13.30 -2.35 -2.47
C HIS A 180 12.74 -3.71 -2.90
N ARG A 181 13.61 -4.74 -2.83
CA ARG A 181 13.23 -6.16 -2.82
C ARG A 181 13.82 -6.81 -1.57
N SER A 182 13.20 -7.89 -1.06
CA SER A 182 13.67 -8.59 0.15
C SER A 182 15.10 -9.11 0.06
N GLY A 183 15.63 -9.30 -1.15
CA GLY A 183 17.01 -9.71 -1.44
C GLY A 183 17.94 -8.54 -1.80
N GLU A 184 17.65 -7.33 -1.36
CA GLU A 184 18.44 -6.13 -1.66
C GLU A 184 19.93 -6.29 -1.36
N THR A 185 20.75 -5.61 -2.17
CA THR A 185 22.19 -5.51 -2.05
C THR A 185 22.61 -4.06 -1.81
N ALA A 186 23.89 -3.76 -1.87
CA ALA A 186 24.40 -2.38 -1.82
C ALA A 186 24.30 -1.63 -3.15
N ASP A 187 23.67 -2.20 -4.17
CA ASP A 187 23.45 -1.57 -5.47
C ASP A 187 22.39 -0.46 -5.38
N THR A 188 22.69 0.72 -5.92
CA THR A 188 21.83 1.92 -5.86
C THR A 188 21.17 2.26 -7.19
N THR A 189 21.33 1.46 -8.22
CA THR A 189 20.87 1.74 -9.60
C THR A 189 19.40 2.12 -9.66
N ILE A 190 18.56 1.50 -8.82
CA ILE A 190 17.11 1.81 -8.80
C ILE A 190 16.80 3.21 -8.27
N ALA A 191 17.68 3.77 -7.43
CA ALA A 191 17.50 5.10 -6.84
C ALA A 191 18.05 6.21 -7.76
N ASP A 192 19.02 5.89 -8.62
CA ASP A 192 19.70 6.82 -9.54
C ASP A 192 18.92 7.02 -10.84
#